data_ae264f5fe2e57e650d9bb27ce80d990f
#
_entry.id   ae264f5fe2e57e650d9bb27ce80d990f
#
_cell.length_a   1.000
_cell.length_b   1.000
_cell.length_c   1.000
_cell.angle_alpha   90.00
_cell.angle_beta   90.00
_cell.angle_gamma   90.00
#
_symmetry.space_group_name_H-M   'P 1'
#
loop_
_entity.id
_entity.type
_entity.pdbx_description
1 polymer ?
#
loop_
_entity_poly.entity_id
_entity_poly.type
_entity_poly.pdbx_seq_one_letter_code
_entity_poly.pdbx_strand_id
1 'polypeptide(L)'
;MPLPVNTDRMKRMLDGGSDEVKCYNNRYKSDIAFVGSMYNEKHNLFERLSGVNDFTKGYLDAVMYAQRNVYGYFFLEQLLKGEVLKDMLKSYPVETSRDGVETVQYLYADYFLARKMAADDRKEILGRLGKEFGREYAINLYTPNETPDIACINNCGAVDYYDVMPYIFRNSRINLNITLRSIKSGMPLRAMDIMGAGGLLMSNYQEDFYDWFVPGEDMVMYESVDDLVSKCRYYLKHDSERQQIARNGYEKIVQNHTYDVRFKEIFNTVFN
;
A
#
# COMPACT_ATOMS: atom_id res chain seq x y z
N MET A 1 18.44 1.38 -1.31
CA MET A 1 18.34 0.45 -2.48
C MET A 1 16.98 -0.23 -2.44
N PRO A 2 16.16 -0.13 -3.49
CA PRO A 2 14.87 -0.81 -3.58
C PRO A 2 15.02 -2.33 -3.57
N LEU A 3 13.99 -3.03 -3.06
CA LEU A 3 13.93 -4.49 -3.10
C LEU A 3 13.75 -4.99 -4.54
N PRO A 4 14.40 -6.11 -4.91
CA PRO A 4 14.31 -6.67 -6.25
C PRO A 4 13.00 -7.42 -6.50
N VAL A 5 12.64 -7.55 -7.77
CA VAL A 5 11.49 -8.32 -8.25
C VAL A 5 11.97 -9.51 -9.10
N ASN A 6 11.32 -10.65 -8.95
CA ASN A 6 11.58 -11.83 -9.79
C ASN A 6 10.75 -11.79 -11.08
N THR A 7 11.12 -10.87 -11.98
CA THR A 7 10.42 -10.66 -13.25
C THR A 7 10.46 -11.88 -14.16
N ASP A 8 11.53 -12.67 -14.14
CA ASP A 8 11.66 -13.89 -14.97
C ASP A 8 10.67 -14.96 -14.55
N ARG A 9 10.47 -15.14 -13.23
CA ARG A 9 9.44 -16.03 -12.71
C ARG A 9 8.05 -15.55 -13.12
N MET A 10 7.76 -14.26 -12.88
CA MET A 10 6.47 -13.68 -13.24
C MET A 10 6.17 -13.83 -14.73
N LYS A 11 7.16 -13.57 -15.60
CA LYS A 11 7.02 -13.71 -17.03
C LYS A 11 6.69 -15.15 -17.44
N ARG A 12 7.45 -16.14 -16.95
CA ARG A 12 7.16 -17.56 -17.23
C ARG A 12 5.76 -17.97 -16.79
N MET A 13 5.34 -17.49 -15.65
CA MET A 13 4.03 -17.77 -15.07
C MET A 13 2.88 -17.14 -15.86
N LEU A 14 3.02 -15.85 -16.22
CA LEU A 14 1.96 -15.06 -16.82
C LEU A 14 1.82 -15.22 -18.34
N ASP A 15 2.92 -15.44 -19.05
CA ASP A 15 2.97 -15.56 -20.53
C ASP A 15 2.88 -17.02 -21.01
N GLY A 16 2.67 -17.97 -20.10
CA GLY A 16 2.47 -19.39 -20.45
C GLY A 16 1.21 -19.59 -21.29
N GLY A 17 1.34 -20.39 -22.35
CA GLY A 17 0.22 -20.67 -23.29
C GLY A 17 -0.76 -21.76 -22.82
N SER A 18 -0.59 -22.33 -21.63
CA SER A 18 -1.44 -23.40 -21.11
C SER A 18 -2.88 -22.94 -20.87
N ASP A 19 -3.82 -23.86 -20.91
CA ASP A 19 -5.22 -23.54 -20.61
C ASP A 19 -5.41 -23.14 -19.15
N GLU A 20 -4.56 -23.60 -18.26
CA GLU A 20 -4.52 -23.17 -16.86
C GLU A 20 -4.17 -21.68 -16.75
N VAL A 21 -3.12 -21.21 -17.43
CA VAL A 21 -2.76 -19.77 -17.45
C VAL A 21 -3.89 -18.92 -18.01
N LYS A 22 -4.55 -19.37 -19.08
CA LYS A 22 -5.72 -18.67 -19.63
C LYS A 22 -6.88 -18.62 -18.65
N CYS A 23 -7.11 -19.70 -17.90
CA CYS A 23 -8.13 -19.76 -16.86
C CYS A 23 -7.85 -18.76 -15.75
N TYR A 24 -6.63 -18.72 -15.23
CA TYR A 24 -6.19 -17.76 -14.21
C TYR A 24 -6.29 -16.30 -14.70
N ASN A 25 -5.81 -16.02 -15.90
CA ASN A 25 -5.93 -14.68 -16.51
C ASN A 25 -7.37 -14.21 -16.64
N ASN A 26 -8.33 -15.09 -16.93
CA ASN A 26 -9.74 -14.74 -16.98
C ASN A 26 -10.36 -14.59 -15.59
N ARG A 27 -9.98 -15.44 -14.64
CA ARG A 27 -10.52 -15.48 -13.27
C ARG A 27 -10.21 -14.20 -12.50
N TYR A 28 -9.01 -13.64 -12.68
CA TYR A 28 -8.52 -12.51 -11.90
C TYR A 28 -8.67 -11.14 -12.59
N LYS A 29 -9.51 -11.06 -13.61
CA LYS A 29 -9.86 -9.78 -14.24
C LYS A 29 -10.62 -8.89 -13.29
N SER A 30 -10.20 -7.64 -13.17
CA SER A 30 -10.93 -6.58 -12.46
C SER A 30 -10.63 -5.20 -13.04
N ASP A 31 -11.49 -4.26 -12.76
CA ASP A 31 -11.25 -2.87 -13.15
C ASP A 31 -10.33 -2.18 -12.13
N ILE A 32 -10.59 -2.40 -10.83
CA ILE A 32 -9.74 -1.90 -9.75
C ILE A 32 -9.46 -3.05 -8.80
N ALA A 33 -8.20 -3.27 -8.45
CA ALA A 33 -7.80 -4.25 -7.45
C ALA A 33 -7.02 -3.61 -6.29
N PHE A 34 -7.27 -4.09 -5.09
CA PHE A 34 -6.42 -3.87 -3.93
C PHE A 34 -6.07 -5.21 -3.30
N VAL A 35 -4.78 -5.46 -3.08
CA VAL A 35 -4.29 -6.67 -2.40
C VAL A 35 -3.54 -6.25 -1.14
N GLY A 36 -4.03 -6.62 0.03
CA GLY A 36 -3.37 -6.28 1.29
C GLY A 36 -4.25 -6.45 2.53
N SER A 37 -3.66 -6.32 3.73
CA SER A 37 -4.39 -6.30 4.99
C SER A 37 -5.29 -5.06 5.09
N MET A 38 -6.36 -5.14 5.87
CA MET A 38 -7.19 -3.98 6.22
C MET A 38 -6.78 -3.35 7.55
N TYR A 39 -5.86 -3.98 8.30
CA TYR A 39 -5.45 -3.55 9.65
C TYR A 39 -6.63 -3.40 10.64
N ASN A 40 -7.72 -4.12 10.41
CA ASN A 40 -8.91 -4.12 11.24
C ASN A 40 -9.05 -5.43 12.07
N GLU A 41 -7.94 -6.05 12.39
CA GLU A 41 -7.91 -7.25 13.25
C GLU A 41 -8.46 -6.93 14.65
N LYS A 42 -9.14 -7.92 15.26
CA LYS A 42 -9.78 -7.82 16.60
C LYS A 42 -8.83 -7.46 17.74
N HIS A 43 -7.53 -7.48 17.52
CA HIS A 43 -6.49 -7.15 18.51
C HIS A 43 -5.61 -6.00 18.04
N ASN A 44 -6.21 -5.01 17.38
CA ASN A 44 -5.52 -3.79 16.99
C ASN A 44 -4.89 -3.14 18.24
N LEU A 45 -3.58 -2.85 18.15
CA LEU A 45 -2.85 -2.24 19.26
C LEU A 45 -3.45 -0.90 19.72
N PHE A 46 -4.06 -0.14 18.82
CA PHE A 46 -4.70 1.12 19.16
C PHE A 46 -5.83 0.96 20.17
N GLU A 47 -6.60 -0.13 20.11
CA GLU A 47 -7.69 -0.39 21.07
C GLU A 47 -7.19 -0.61 22.50
N ARG A 48 -5.92 -0.96 22.68
CA ARG A 48 -5.28 -1.07 24.00
C ARG A 48 -5.08 0.28 24.68
N LEU A 49 -5.18 1.38 23.93
CA LEU A 49 -5.20 2.74 24.46
C LEU A 49 -6.60 3.20 24.93
N SER A 50 -7.57 2.29 25.05
CA SER A 50 -8.94 2.61 25.49
C SER A 50 -9.03 3.20 26.89
N GLY A 51 -7.99 3.03 27.72
CA GLY A 51 -7.91 3.58 29.08
C GLY A 51 -7.41 5.02 29.18
N VAL A 52 -7.08 5.68 28.08
CA VAL A 52 -6.70 7.10 28.09
C VAL A 52 -7.89 8.00 28.42
N ASN A 53 -7.63 9.16 29.01
CA ASN A 53 -8.66 10.14 29.32
C ASN A 53 -9.23 10.82 28.06
N ASP A 54 -10.37 11.52 28.21
CA ASP A 54 -11.07 12.15 27.07
C ASP A 54 -10.24 13.21 26.36
N PHE A 55 -9.41 13.96 27.08
CA PHE A 55 -8.50 14.95 26.48
C PHE A 55 -7.48 14.24 25.57
N THR A 56 -6.80 13.21 26.08
CA THR A 56 -5.82 12.43 25.30
C THR A 56 -6.48 11.78 24.10
N LYS A 57 -7.66 11.21 24.26
CA LYS A 57 -8.42 10.61 23.16
C LYS A 57 -8.70 11.63 22.06
N GLY A 58 -9.29 12.78 22.42
CA GLY A 58 -9.59 13.85 21.46
C GLY A 58 -8.33 14.39 20.78
N TYR A 59 -7.23 14.51 21.53
CA TYR A 59 -5.94 14.90 20.97
C TYR A 59 -5.43 13.89 19.93
N LEU A 60 -5.44 12.58 20.26
CA LEU A 60 -5.00 11.53 19.34
C LEU A 60 -5.86 11.49 18.07
N ASP A 61 -7.18 11.61 18.21
CA ASP A 61 -8.09 11.67 17.06
C ASP A 61 -7.79 12.87 16.15
N ALA A 62 -7.53 14.05 16.73
CA ALA A 62 -7.22 15.25 15.97
C ALA A 62 -5.87 15.15 15.22
N VAL A 63 -4.82 14.66 15.88
CA VAL A 63 -3.49 14.55 15.25
C VAL A 63 -3.46 13.44 14.21
N MET A 64 -4.15 12.33 14.40
CA MET A 64 -4.31 11.28 13.39
C MET A 64 -5.09 11.80 12.18
N TYR A 65 -6.18 12.54 12.39
CA TYR A 65 -6.93 13.17 11.31
C TYR A 65 -6.05 14.14 10.50
N ALA A 66 -5.27 14.98 11.17
CA ALA A 66 -4.32 15.88 10.50
C ALA A 66 -3.28 15.11 9.70
N GLN A 67 -2.67 14.05 10.29
CA GLN A 67 -1.66 13.23 9.60
C GLN A 67 -2.21 12.53 8.37
N ARG A 68 -3.45 12.07 8.37
CA ARG A 68 -4.09 11.43 7.21
C ARG A 68 -4.23 12.37 6.02
N ASN A 69 -4.26 13.68 6.25
CA ASN A 69 -4.31 14.70 5.20
C ASN A 69 -2.92 15.20 4.76
N VAL A 70 -1.83 14.72 5.40
CA VAL A 70 -0.45 15.09 5.05
C VAL A 70 0.29 13.88 4.50
N TYR A 71 0.72 13.97 3.25
CA TYR A 71 1.56 12.97 2.59
C TYR A 71 3.03 13.42 2.61
N GLY A 72 3.95 12.46 2.55
CA GLY A 72 5.39 12.73 2.46
C GLY A 72 6.06 13.16 3.76
N TYR A 73 5.32 13.41 4.83
CA TYR A 73 5.89 13.74 6.13
C TYR A 73 5.09 13.12 7.28
N PHE A 74 5.77 12.38 8.17
CA PHE A 74 5.17 11.73 9.33
C PHE A 74 5.57 12.45 10.61
N PHE A 75 4.63 13.18 11.22
CA PHE A 75 4.88 14.07 12.36
C PHE A 75 4.36 13.56 13.71
N LEU A 76 3.64 12.44 13.76
CA LEU A 76 2.99 11.99 14.99
C LEU A 76 3.97 11.75 16.13
N GLU A 77 5.14 11.17 15.83
CA GLU A 77 6.19 10.94 16.84
C GLU A 77 6.57 12.23 17.58
N GLN A 78 6.61 13.35 16.86
CA GLN A 78 7.01 14.66 17.42
C GLN A 78 5.89 15.27 18.31
N LEU A 79 4.65 14.87 18.09
CA LEU A 79 3.48 15.39 18.82
C LEU A 79 3.16 14.58 20.08
N LEU A 80 3.66 13.35 20.22
CA LEU A 80 3.45 12.52 21.40
C LEU A 80 4.38 12.95 22.56
N LYS A 81 3.95 13.92 23.36
CA LYS A 81 4.75 14.49 24.46
C LYS A 81 3.88 14.95 25.62
N GLY A 82 4.54 15.31 26.72
CA GLY A 82 3.89 15.90 27.90
C GLY A 82 2.86 14.97 28.53
N GLU A 83 1.72 15.53 28.89
CA GLU A 83 0.64 14.81 29.60
C GLU A 83 -0.01 13.74 28.71
N VAL A 84 -0.11 13.96 27.39
CA VAL A 84 -0.62 12.95 26.44
C VAL A 84 0.21 11.68 26.50
N LEU A 85 1.54 11.79 26.39
CA LEU A 85 2.42 10.61 26.44
C LEU A 85 2.38 9.92 27.80
N LYS A 86 2.30 10.66 28.90
CA LYS A 86 2.18 10.10 30.26
C LYS A 86 0.89 9.31 30.41
N ASP A 87 -0.22 9.82 29.88
CA ASP A 87 -1.53 9.16 29.95
C ASP A 87 -1.56 7.88 29.08
N MET A 88 -0.96 7.92 27.90
CA MET A 88 -0.78 6.74 27.05
C MET A 88 0.03 5.65 27.77
N LEU A 89 1.15 6.03 28.39
CA LEU A 89 1.99 5.09 29.15
C LEU A 89 1.26 4.51 30.38
N LYS A 90 0.39 5.29 31.02
CA LYS A 90 -0.45 4.81 32.10
C LYS A 90 -1.54 3.85 31.62
N SER A 91 -2.11 4.09 30.45
CA SER A 91 -3.15 3.23 29.86
C SER A 91 -2.56 1.91 29.36
N TYR A 92 -1.49 1.95 28.62
CA TYR A 92 -0.80 0.76 28.10
C TYR A 92 0.71 1.00 28.06
N PRO A 93 1.47 0.52 29.06
CA PRO A 93 2.93 0.66 29.10
C PRO A 93 3.62 -0.03 27.92
N VAL A 94 4.60 0.65 27.32
CA VAL A 94 5.49 0.08 26.32
C VAL A 94 6.92 0.21 26.80
N GLU A 95 7.74 -0.80 26.52
CA GLU A 95 9.16 -0.81 26.83
C GLU A 95 9.97 -0.69 25.55
N THR A 96 10.97 0.18 25.56
CA THR A 96 11.90 0.31 24.45
C THR A 96 12.91 -0.83 24.48
N SER A 97 13.46 -1.19 23.31
CA SER A 97 14.55 -2.15 23.26
C SER A 97 15.80 -1.63 24.01
N ARG A 98 16.62 -2.54 24.55
CA ARG A 98 17.85 -2.19 25.26
C ARG A 98 18.87 -1.46 24.38
N ASP A 99 18.74 -1.59 23.07
CA ASP A 99 19.66 -1.00 22.08
C ASP A 99 19.39 0.49 21.84
N GLY A 100 18.33 1.06 22.45
CA GLY A 100 18.05 2.50 22.46
C GLY A 100 17.67 3.12 21.11
N VAL A 101 17.42 2.31 20.08
CA VAL A 101 17.09 2.77 18.73
C VAL A 101 15.64 3.24 18.64
N GLU A 102 14.74 2.59 19.37
CA GLU A 102 13.31 2.92 19.37
C GLU A 102 12.93 3.76 20.59
N THR A 103 12.31 4.91 20.33
CA THR A 103 11.73 5.74 21.40
C THR A 103 10.33 5.27 21.75
N VAL A 104 9.85 5.60 22.94
CA VAL A 104 8.44 5.33 23.34
C VAL A 104 7.48 6.01 22.37
N GLN A 105 7.79 7.23 21.95
CA GLN A 105 7.01 7.99 20.95
C GLN A 105 6.94 7.27 19.62
N TYR A 106 8.08 6.75 19.16
CA TYR A 106 8.13 5.94 17.93
C TYR A 106 7.22 4.72 18.04
N LEU A 107 7.30 3.95 19.13
CA LEU A 107 6.48 2.76 19.33
C LEU A 107 4.98 3.08 19.23
N TYR A 108 4.52 4.12 19.92
CA TYR A 108 3.12 4.52 19.83
C TYR A 108 2.75 5.05 18.45
N ALA A 109 3.58 5.91 17.85
CA ALA A 109 3.28 6.49 16.55
C ALA A 109 3.19 5.44 15.44
N ASP A 110 4.17 4.50 15.36
CA ASP A 110 4.27 3.53 14.27
C ASP A 110 3.39 2.29 14.48
N TYR A 111 3.38 1.73 15.68
CA TYR A 111 2.67 0.46 15.91
C TYR A 111 1.21 0.64 16.34
N PHE A 112 0.86 1.75 16.98
CA PHE A 112 -0.50 2.00 17.43
C PHE A 112 -1.24 2.94 16.47
N LEU A 113 -0.76 4.17 16.32
CA LEU A 113 -1.48 5.20 15.58
C LEU A 113 -1.41 5.00 14.07
N ALA A 114 -0.24 4.68 13.52
CA ALA A 114 -0.12 4.49 12.08
C ALA A 114 -0.94 3.30 11.56
N ARG A 115 -1.05 2.22 12.33
CA ARG A 115 -1.89 1.07 11.96
C ARG A 115 -3.38 1.40 12.02
N LYS A 116 -3.81 2.17 13.03
CA LYS A 116 -5.19 2.68 13.11
C LYS A 116 -5.50 3.56 11.91
N MET A 117 -4.62 4.53 11.60
CA MET A 117 -4.78 5.36 10.40
C MET A 117 -4.82 4.55 9.12
N ALA A 118 -3.99 3.51 9.00
CA ALA A 118 -4.01 2.63 7.82
C ALA A 118 -5.34 1.90 7.65
N ALA A 119 -5.96 1.45 8.75
CA ALA A 119 -7.30 0.87 8.71
C ALA A 119 -8.33 1.90 8.23
N ASP A 120 -8.28 3.12 8.79
CA ASP A 120 -9.19 4.19 8.43
C ASP A 120 -9.00 4.66 6.98
N ASP A 121 -7.75 4.84 6.53
CA ASP A 121 -7.43 5.19 5.13
C ASP A 121 -7.96 4.15 4.15
N ARG A 122 -7.74 2.86 4.42
CA ARG A 122 -8.21 1.78 3.56
C ARG A 122 -9.71 1.68 3.52
N LYS A 123 -10.37 1.80 4.67
CA LYS A 123 -11.84 1.83 4.76
C LYS A 123 -12.42 3.02 3.99
N GLU A 124 -11.87 4.22 4.17
CA GLU A 124 -12.32 5.43 3.48
C GLU A 124 -12.09 5.34 1.96
N ILE A 125 -10.87 5.02 1.53
CA ILE A 125 -10.52 4.91 0.11
C ILE A 125 -11.39 3.87 -0.60
N LEU A 126 -11.45 2.65 -0.06
CA LEU A 126 -12.22 1.58 -0.68
C LEU A 126 -13.73 1.88 -0.64
N GLY A 127 -14.24 2.42 0.47
CA GLY A 127 -15.64 2.84 0.57
C GLY A 127 -16.01 3.93 -0.43
N ARG A 128 -15.10 4.91 -0.65
CA ARG A 128 -15.29 5.96 -1.66
C ARG A 128 -15.27 5.39 -3.07
N LEU A 129 -14.34 4.50 -3.38
CA LEU A 129 -14.27 3.85 -4.70
C LEU A 129 -15.50 2.98 -4.96
N GLY A 130 -15.95 2.19 -3.96
CA GLY A 130 -17.18 1.39 -4.06
C GLY A 130 -18.40 2.24 -4.37
N LYS A 131 -18.55 3.38 -3.69
CA LYS A 131 -19.64 4.32 -3.91
C LYS A 131 -19.62 4.95 -5.31
N GLU A 132 -18.42 5.35 -5.79
CA GLU A 132 -18.28 6.08 -7.06
C GLU A 132 -18.31 5.14 -8.28
N PHE A 133 -17.74 3.94 -8.17
CA PHE A 133 -17.49 3.07 -9.32
C PHE A 133 -18.13 1.69 -9.23
N GLY A 134 -18.46 1.18 -8.04
CA GLY A 134 -18.81 -0.21 -7.84
C GLY A 134 -20.13 -0.67 -8.48
N ARG A 135 -20.93 0.23 -9.08
CA ARG A 135 -22.10 -0.11 -9.87
C ARG A 135 -21.78 -0.40 -11.35
N GLU A 136 -20.68 0.16 -11.85
CA GLU A 136 -20.30 0.10 -13.26
C GLU A 136 -19.03 -0.74 -13.48
N TYR A 137 -18.17 -0.83 -12.47
CA TYR A 137 -16.85 -1.45 -12.55
C TYR A 137 -16.66 -2.50 -11.46
N ALA A 138 -15.94 -3.56 -11.80
CA ALA A 138 -15.57 -4.62 -10.87
C ALA A 138 -14.41 -4.15 -9.98
N ILE A 139 -14.68 -3.95 -8.67
CA ILE A 139 -13.67 -3.61 -7.68
C ILE A 139 -13.44 -4.83 -6.79
N ASN A 140 -12.23 -5.40 -6.87
CA ASN A 140 -11.87 -6.61 -6.15
C ASN A 140 -10.86 -6.31 -5.04
N LEU A 141 -11.22 -6.70 -3.83
CA LEU A 141 -10.39 -6.62 -2.64
C LEU A 141 -9.89 -8.03 -2.28
N TYR A 142 -8.58 -8.19 -2.19
CA TYR A 142 -7.95 -9.44 -1.79
C TYR A 142 -7.31 -9.26 -0.42
N THR A 143 -8.01 -9.72 0.61
CA THR A 143 -7.62 -9.56 2.01
C THR A 143 -8.13 -10.73 2.85
N PRO A 144 -7.39 -11.16 3.88
CA PRO A 144 -7.94 -12.11 4.86
C PRO A 144 -8.97 -11.50 5.81
N ASN A 145 -9.08 -10.16 5.83
CA ASN A 145 -9.94 -9.45 6.76
C ASN A 145 -11.39 -9.38 6.25
N GLU A 146 -12.36 -9.47 7.16
CA GLU A 146 -13.76 -9.19 6.86
C GLU A 146 -13.98 -7.69 6.65
N THR A 147 -14.84 -7.33 5.68
CA THR A 147 -15.11 -5.94 5.33
C THR A 147 -16.61 -5.67 5.14
N PRO A 148 -17.47 -5.98 6.13
CA PRO A 148 -18.93 -5.85 6.00
C PRO A 148 -19.39 -4.41 5.78
N ASP A 149 -18.59 -3.43 6.24
CA ASP A 149 -18.91 -2.01 6.15
C ASP A 149 -18.52 -1.35 4.82
N ILE A 150 -17.94 -2.11 3.87
CA ILE A 150 -17.51 -1.58 2.58
C ILE A 150 -18.43 -2.10 1.48
N ALA A 151 -19.38 -1.26 1.09
CA ALA A 151 -20.37 -1.61 0.07
C ALA A 151 -19.81 -1.53 -1.35
N CYS A 152 -20.39 -2.31 -2.26
CA CYS A 152 -20.09 -2.29 -3.70
C CYS A 152 -18.63 -2.64 -4.04
N ILE A 153 -17.99 -3.46 -3.23
CA ILE A 153 -16.68 -4.05 -3.45
C ILE A 153 -16.75 -5.56 -3.21
N ASN A 154 -16.09 -6.35 -4.05
CA ASN A 154 -16.01 -7.79 -3.90
C ASN A 154 -14.84 -8.14 -3.00
N ASN A 155 -15.07 -8.60 -1.77
CA ASN A 155 -14.02 -9.20 -0.96
C ASN A 155 -13.81 -10.64 -1.43
N CYS A 156 -12.68 -10.88 -2.08
CA CYS A 156 -12.29 -12.17 -2.69
C CYS A 156 -11.48 -13.07 -1.73
N GLY A 157 -11.26 -12.64 -0.48
CA GLY A 157 -10.47 -13.38 0.49
C GLY A 157 -8.95 -13.24 0.31
N ALA A 158 -8.20 -14.00 1.10
CA ALA A 158 -6.75 -14.06 0.99
C ALA A 158 -6.31 -14.82 -0.27
N VAL A 159 -5.16 -14.42 -0.82
CA VAL A 159 -4.56 -15.07 -1.98
C VAL A 159 -3.09 -15.35 -1.75
N ASP A 160 -2.58 -16.37 -2.43
CA ASP A 160 -1.15 -16.70 -2.38
C ASP A 160 -0.30 -15.61 -3.03
N TYR A 161 0.79 -15.26 -2.35
CA TYR A 161 1.71 -14.20 -2.79
C TYR A 161 2.44 -14.56 -4.09
N TYR A 162 2.93 -15.79 -4.18
CA TYR A 162 3.76 -16.22 -5.29
C TYR A 162 2.94 -16.70 -6.49
N ASP A 163 1.87 -17.47 -6.23
CA ASP A 163 1.18 -18.22 -7.27
C ASP A 163 -0.08 -17.52 -7.81
N VAL A 164 -0.60 -16.53 -7.07
CA VAL A 164 -1.85 -15.86 -7.45
C VAL A 164 -1.70 -14.36 -7.66
N MET A 165 -1.01 -13.64 -6.76
CA MET A 165 -0.93 -12.18 -6.85
C MET A 165 -0.44 -11.65 -8.21
N PRO A 166 0.56 -12.25 -8.90
CA PRO A 166 0.98 -11.78 -10.20
C PRO A 166 -0.14 -11.77 -11.25
N TYR A 167 -1.05 -12.76 -11.22
CA TYR A 167 -2.21 -12.79 -12.12
C TYR A 167 -3.17 -11.64 -11.83
N ILE A 168 -3.42 -11.33 -10.54
CA ILE A 168 -4.27 -10.20 -10.15
C ILE A 168 -3.68 -8.90 -10.68
N PHE A 169 -2.38 -8.69 -10.47
CA PHE A 169 -1.72 -7.45 -10.90
C PHE A 169 -1.72 -7.27 -12.41
N ARG A 170 -1.47 -8.32 -13.16
CA ARG A 170 -1.47 -8.31 -14.64
C ARG A 170 -2.87 -8.05 -15.21
N ASN A 171 -3.89 -8.61 -14.60
CA ASN A 171 -5.25 -8.63 -15.17
C ASN A 171 -6.19 -7.57 -14.59
N SER A 172 -5.71 -6.76 -13.66
CA SER A 172 -6.45 -5.61 -13.16
C SER A 172 -6.09 -4.35 -13.95
N ARG A 173 -7.09 -3.56 -14.31
CA ARG A 173 -6.86 -2.30 -15.06
C ARG A 173 -6.12 -1.28 -14.19
N ILE A 174 -6.45 -1.20 -12.91
CA ILE A 174 -5.81 -0.34 -11.91
C ILE A 174 -5.49 -1.18 -10.68
N ASN A 175 -4.24 -1.17 -10.24
CA ASN A 175 -3.80 -1.79 -9.00
C ASN A 175 -3.49 -0.71 -7.96
N LEU A 176 -4.21 -0.73 -6.85
CA LEU A 176 -4.00 0.23 -5.77
C LEU A 176 -2.87 -0.21 -4.85
N ASN A 177 -2.03 0.72 -4.47
CA ASN A 177 -1.13 0.62 -3.34
C ASN A 177 -1.46 1.72 -2.34
N ILE A 178 -1.77 1.32 -1.10
CA ILE A 178 -2.09 2.21 0.01
C ILE A 178 -1.05 1.97 1.09
N THR A 179 0.03 2.74 1.04
CA THR A 179 1.17 2.64 1.97
C THR A 179 0.82 3.27 3.31
N LEU A 180 1.34 2.70 4.40
CA LEU A 180 1.22 3.30 5.74
C LEU A 180 1.93 4.67 5.78
N ARG A 181 1.32 5.62 6.48
CA ARG A 181 1.88 6.97 6.64
C ARG A 181 3.21 7.01 7.39
N SER A 182 3.48 6.01 8.22
CA SER A 182 4.73 5.90 8.96
C SER A 182 5.93 5.44 8.12
N ILE A 183 5.71 4.94 6.90
CA ILE A 183 6.81 4.62 6.00
C ILE A 183 7.37 5.93 5.44
N LYS A 184 8.44 6.41 6.07
CA LYS A 184 9.10 7.70 5.77
C LYS A 184 9.95 7.62 4.52
N SER A 185 10.52 6.45 4.24
CA SER A 185 11.40 6.21 3.08
C SER A 185 11.25 4.77 2.58
N GLY A 186 11.71 4.52 1.35
CA GLY A 186 11.63 3.23 0.68
C GLY A 186 10.39 3.06 -0.18
N MET A 187 10.53 2.23 -1.20
CA MET A 187 9.42 1.84 -2.06
C MET A 187 8.76 0.57 -1.53
N PRO A 188 7.42 0.54 -1.39
CA PRO A 188 6.72 -0.66 -0.94
C PRO A 188 6.95 -1.83 -1.90
N LEU A 189 7.24 -3.02 -1.36
CA LEU A 189 7.42 -4.24 -2.16
C LEU A 189 6.21 -4.49 -3.09
N ARG A 190 5.01 -4.22 -2.59
CA ARG A 190 3.78 -4.34 -3.36
C ARG A 190 3.77 -3.51 -4.63
N ALA A 191 4.28 -2.28 -4.57
CA ALA A 191 4.37 -1.41 -5.73
C ALA A 191 5.32 -1.98 -6.79
N MET A 192 6.45 -2.52 -6.35
CA MET A 192 7.42 -3.17 -7.21
C MET A 192 6.84 -4.45 -7.86
N ASP A 193 6.10 -5.26 -7.10
CA ASP A 193 5.44 -6.46 -7.60
C ASP A 193 4.37 -6.14 -8.65
N ILE A 194 3.57 -5.10 -8.44
CA ILE A 194 2.54 -4.66 -9.39
C ILE A 194 3.18 -4.30 -10.73
N MET A 195 4.18 -3.44 -10.72
CA MET A 195 4.89 -3.03 -11.94
C MET A 195 5.66 -4.21 -12.55
N GLY A 196 6.29 -5.06 -11.73
CA GLY A 196 7.01 -6.25 -12.18
C GLY A 196 6.12 -7.32 -12.83
N ALA A 197 4.84 -7.36 -12.49
CA ALA A 197 3.85 -8.19 -13.18
C ALA A 197 3.29 -7.50 -14.45
N GLY A 198 3.64 -6.26 -14.73
CA GLY A 198 3.14 -5.46 -15.86
C GLY A 198 1.76 -4.83 -15.61
N GLY A 199 1.37 -4.68 -14.33
CA GLY A 199 0.15 -3.98 -13.94
C GLY A 199 0.35 -2.48 -13.81
N LEU A 200 -0.71 -1.68 -14.03
CA LEU A 200 -0.68 -0.26 -13.70
C LEU A 200 -0.66 -0.11 -12.18
N LEU A 201 0.37 0.54 -11.66
CA LEU A 201 0.45 0.96 -10.26
C LEU A 201 -0.24 2.31 -10.06
N MET A 202 -1.17 2.39 -9.10
CA MET A 202 -1.71 3.65 -8.57
C MET A 202 -1.46 3.71 -7.07
N SER A 203 -0.52 4.54 -6.64
CA SER A 203 -0.03 4.62 -5.26
C SER A 203 -0.28 5.99 -4.64
N ASN A 204 -0.48 6.03 -3.32
CA ASN A 204 -0.37 7.29 -2.59
C ASN A 204 1.07 7.83 -2.69
N TYR A 205 1.20 9.14 -2.48
CA TYR A 205 2.48 9.84 -2.53
C TYR A 205 3.53 9.16 -1.62
N GLN A 206 4.70 8.94 -2.20
CA GLN A 206 5.94 8.48 -1.56
C GLN A 206 7.09 9.16 -2.30
N GLU A 207 7.93 9.90 -1.59
CA GLU A 207 9.04 10.68 -2.16
C GLU A 207 10.03 9.81 -2.94
N ASP A 208 10.37 8.63 -2.41
CA ASP A 208 11.39 7.74 -2.98
C ASP A 208 11.01 7.16 -4.37
N PHE A 209 9.75 7.30 -4.80
CA PHE A 209 9.41 6.94 -6.18
C PHE A 209 10.08 7.85 -7.21
N TYR A 210 10.28 9.14 -6.89
CA TYR A 210 10.90 10.10 -7.80
C TYR A 210 12.36 9.81 -8.12
N ASP A 211 13.05 9.03 -7.29
CA ASP A 211 14.43 8.60 -7.56
C ASP A 211 14.52 7.63 -8.75
N TRP A 212 13.45 6.92 -9.06
CA TRP A 212 13.44 5.80 -10.00
C TRP A 212 12.36 5.86 -11.05
N PHE A 213 11.23 6.51 -10.76
CA PHE A 213 10.04 6.54 -11.62
C PHE A 213 9.55 7.96 -11.81
N VAL A 214 8.90 8.18 -12.95
CA VAL A 214 8.26 9.46 -13.27
C VAL A 214 6.74 9.26 -13.12
N PRO A 215 6.10 9.85 -12.09
CA PRO A 215 4.65 9.81 -11.96
C PRO A 215 3.94 10.39 -13.19
N GLY A 216 2.96 9.65 -13.71
CA GLY A 216 2.28 9.98 -14.97
C GLY A 216 2.88 9.31 -16.20
N GLU A 217 4.13 8.84 -16.13
CA GLU A 217 4.81 8.14 -17.24
C GLU A 217 5.04 6.66 -16.95
N ASP A 218 5.45 6.30 -15.72
CA ASP A 218 5.82 4.94 -15.31
C ASP A 218 4.85 4.33 -14.29
N MET A 219 4.17 5.18 -13.56
CA MET A 219 3.18 4.83 -12.56
C MET A 219 2.26 6.04 -12.31
N VAL A 220 1.18 5.84 -11.57
CA VAL A 220 0.28 6.92 -11.16
C VAL A 220 0.39 7.15 -9.66
N MET A 221 0.58 8.39 -9.26
CA MET A 221 0.62 8.79 -7.85
C MET A 221 -0.59 9.67 -7.52
N TYR A 222 -1.16 9.51 -6.32
CA TYR A 222 -2.25 10.35 -5.82
C TYR A 222 -1.89 10.98 -4.48
N GLU A 223 -2.43 12.19 -4.24
CA GLU A 223 -2.13 13.01 -3.07
C GLU A 223 -3.36 13.29 -2.18
N SER A 224 -4.52 12.80 -2.58
CA SER A 224 -5.76 12.83 -1.79
C SER A 224 -6.74 11.78 -2.28
N VAL A 225 -7.80 11.52 -1.52
CA VAL A 225 -8.87 10.60 -1.93
C VAL A 225 -9.63 11.14 -3.15
N ASP A 226 -9.85 12.45 -3.24
CA ASP A 226 -10.51 13.06 -4.39
C ASP A 226 -9.64 13.01 -5.65
N ASP A 227 -8.33 13.20 -5.51
CA ASP A 227 -7.37 13.02 -6.61
C ASP A 227 -7.33 11.56 -7.08
N LEU A 228 -7.32 10.59 -6.15
CA LEU A 228 -7.44 9.17 -6.49
C LEU A 228 -8.70 8.87 -7.30
N VAL A 229 -9.87 9.34 -6.84
CA VAL A 229 -11.15 9.15 -7.54
C VAL A 229 -11.10 9.75 -8.96
N SER A 230 -10.54 10.95 -9.09
CA SER A 230 -10.40 11.63 -10.38
C SER A 230 -9.49 10.85 -11.33
N LYS A 231 -8.36 10.37 -10.85
CA LYS A 231 -7.40 9.54 -11.61
C LYS A 231 -7.98 8.17 -11.97
N CYS A 232 -8.70 7.51 -11.06
CA CYS A 232 -9.41 6.27 -11.37
C CYS A 232 -10.43 6.49 -12.50
N ARG A 233 -11.25 7.57 -12.42
CA ARG A 233 -12.23 7.90 -13.46
C ARG A 233 -11.57 8.16 -14.81
N TYR A 234 -10.42 8.80 -14.82
CA TYR A 234 -9.66 9.06 -16.03
C TYR A 234 -9.12 7.75 -16.64
N TYR A 235 -8.33 7.01 -15.90
CA TYR A 235 -7.65 5.79 -16.41
C TYR A 235 -8.58 4.62 -16.68
N LEU A 236 -9.77 4.57 -16.11
CA LEU A 236 -10.82 3.62 -16.51
C LEU A 236 -11.38 3.89 -17.91
N LYS A 237 -11.16 5.09 -18.46
CA LYS A 237 -11.62 5.48 -19.81
C LYS A 237 -10.49 5.62 -20.83
N HIS A 238 -9.23 5.67 -20.41
CA HIS A 238 -8.06 5.92 -21.24
C HIS A 238 -7.13 4.71 -21.29
N ASP A 239 -7.61 3.61 -21.90
CA ASP A 239 -6.92 2.32 -21.91
C ASP A 239 -5.54 2.35 -22.55
N SER A 240 -5.36 3.08 -23.66
CA SER A 240 -4.07 3.16 -24.37
C SER A 240 -2.98 3.80 -23.50
N GLU A 241 -3.31 4.93 -22.88
CA GLU A 241 -2.40 5.65 -21.99
C GLU A 241 -2.07 4.81 -20.74
N ARG A 242 -3.11 4.25 -20.11
CA ARG A 242 -2.97 3.36 -18.97
C ARG A 242 -2.03 2.18 -19.25
N GLN A 243 -2.19 1.53 -20.40
CA GLN A 243 -1.34 0.42 -20.83
C GLN A 243 0.09 0.87 -21.13
N GLN A 244 0.27 2.09 -21.67
CA GLN A 244 1.60 2.65 -21.92
C GLN A 244 2.35 2.89 -20.60
N ILE A 245 1.67 3.51 -19.61
CA ILE A 245 2.25 3.73 -18.27
C ILE A 245 2.63 2.39 -17.61
N ALA A 246 1.76 1.38 -17.70
CA ALA A 246 2.05 0.06 -17.14
C ALA A 246 3.27 -0.60 -17.83
N ARG A 247 3.42 -0.46 -19.15
CA ARG A 247 4.61 -0.94 -19.89
C ARG A 247 5.88 -0.23 -19.46
N ASN A 248 5.85 1.10 -19.37
CA ASN A 248 7.01 1.89 -18.97
C ASN A 248 7.48 1.48 -17.55
N GLY A 249 6.55 1.37 -16.60
CA GLY A 249 6.85 0.91 -15.24
C GLY A 249 7.46 -0.50 -15.23
N TYR A 250 6.91 -1.42 -16.02
CA TYR A 250 7.45 -2.78 -16.17
C TYR A 250 8.88 -2.75 -16.74
N GLU A 251 9.13 -1.99 -17.80
CA GLU A 251 10.45 -1.88 -18.43
C GLU A 251 11.50 -1.34 -17.45
N LYS A 252 11.16 -0.32 -16.66
CA LYS A 252 12.04 0.20 -15.60
C LYS A 252 12.34 -0.84 -14.52
N ILE A 253 11.35 -1.64 -14.11
CA ILE A 253 11.58 -2.75 -13.17
C ILE A 253 12.55 -3.78 -13.76
N VAL A 254 12.33 -4.19 -15.00
CA VAL A 254 13.22 -5.19 -15.68
C VAL A 254 14.64 -4.67 -15.83
N GLN A 255 14.81 -3.40 -16.15
CA GLN A 255 16.13 -2.81 -16.36
C GLN A 255 16.89 -2.56 -15.06
N ASN A 256 16.21 -2.14 -13.98
CA ASN A 256 16.88 -1.57 -12.81
C ASN A 256 16.62 -2.32 -11.49
N HIS A 257 15.58 -3.17 -11.40
CA HIS A 257 15.11 -3.70 -10.13
C HIS A 257 14.94 -5.23 -10.10
N THR A 258 15.67 -5.95 -10.94
CA THR A 258 15.72 -7.42 -10.89
C THR A 258 16.72 -7.91 -9.84
N TYR A 259 16.64 -9.20 -9.47
CA TYR A 259 17.62 -9.83 -8.60
C TYR A 259 19.04 -9.76 -9.18
N ASP A 260 19.20 -9.96 -10.50
CA ASP A 260 20.50 -9.91 -11.16
C ASP A 260 21.15 -8.52 -11.06
N VAL A 261 20.35 -7.46 -11.24
CA VAL A 261 20.83 -6.08 -11.09
C VAL A 261 21.26 -5.83 -9.64
N ARG A 262 20.45 -6.22 -8.67
CA ARG A 262 20.76 -6.00 -7.25
C ARG A 262 21.97 -6.78 -6.76
N PHE A 263 22.10 -8.03 -7.16
CA PHE A 263 23.31 -8.80 -6.82
C PHE A 263 24.58 -8.20 -7.44
N LYS A 264 24.53 -7.73 -8.69
CA LYS A 264 25.66 -7.03 -9.31
C LYS A 264 26.04 -5.77 -8.53
N GLU A 265 25.06 -4.94 -8.13
CA GLU A 265 25.30 -3.74 -7.31
C GLU A 265 25.93 -4.09 -5.95
N ILE A 266 25.38 -5.09 -5.25
CA ILE A 266 25.91 -5.54 -3.95
C ILE A 266 27.36 -6.04 -4.12
N PHE A 267 27.63 -6.92 -5.09
CA PHE A 267 28.98 -7.43 -5.31
C PHE A 267 29.96 -6.34 -5.68
N ASN A 268 29.58 -5.40 -6.53
CA ASN A 268 30.43 -4.26 -6.87
C ASN A 268 30.72 -3.37 -5.66
N THR A 269 29.76 -3.20 -4.74
CA THR A 269 29.97 -2.37 -3.54
C THR A 269 30.82 -3.07 -2.49
N VAL A 270 30.72 -4.41 -2.38
CA VAL A 270 31.42 -5.18 -1.32
C VAL A 270 32.83 -5.55 -1.74
N PHE A 271 33.07 -5.81 -3.05
CA PHE A 271 34.33 -6.38 -3.52
C PHE A 271 35.18 -5.44 -4.39
N ASN A 272 34.71 -4.21 -4.65
CA ASN A 272 35.47 -3.11 -5.24
C ASN A 272 35.60 -1.95 -4.25
#